data_f40a9695fa4ad6b99621827cab0f0ea1
#
_entry.id   f40a9695fa4ad6b99621827cab0f0ea1
#
_cell.length_a   1.000
_cell.length_b   1.000
_cell.length_c   1.000
_cell.angle_alpha   90.00
_cell.angle_beta   90.00
_cell.angle_gamma   90.00
#
_symmetry.space_group_name_H-M   'P 1'
#
loop_
_entity.id
_entity.type
_entity.pdbx_description
1 polymer ?
#
loop_
_entity_poly.entity_id
_entity_poly.type
_entity_poly.pdbx_seq_one_letter_code
_entity_poly.pdbx_strand_id
1 'polypeptide(L)'
;MEYDRYTQPIRRLAPFRTTVCAAPSIELLRAEHQVRQILRAAEPCDKRGCTMNNNKIEIRNMNLHYGDFHALHDINLDIKENEITAFIGPSGCGKSTLLRSLNRMNDLVENCHITGDITLDGQDIYRNCDVNLLRKRVGMVFQKPNPFPMSIYDNIAYGPRTHGIKSRVQLDEIVETSLKRAAIWEETKDNLKKSALSMSGGQQQRICIARALAADPEVLLMDEPTSALDPISTAKIEDLVLELKKDYTLVMVTHNMQQATRVSDTTAFFLLGDMIEVDDTEKLFSMPSDKRTEDYITGRFG
;
A
#
# COMPACT_ATOMS: atom_id res chain seq x y z
N MET A 1 18.60 -13.37 59.38
CA MET A 1 19.11 -14.62 58.82
C MET A 1 18.84 -14.58 57.35
N GLU A 2 19.90 -14.28 56.72
CA GLU A 2 20.43 -14.70 55.43
C GLU A 2 19.54 -14.56 54.21
N TYR A 3 19.76 -13.48 53.50
CA TYR A 3 19.66 -13.41 52.05
C TYR A 3 20.85 -12.57 51.55
N ASP A 4 21.92 -13.25 51.26
CA ASP A 4 23.05 -12.67 50.52
C ASP A 4 23.66 -13.77 49.67
N ARG A 5 23.57 -13.59 48.35
CA ARG A 5 24.47 -14.11 47.31
C ARG A 5 23.82 -14.11 45.95
N TYR A 6 24.16 -13.07 45.13
CA TYR A 6 24.46 -13.18 43.71
C TYR A 6 24.77 -11.80 43.12
N THR A 7 25.90 -11.25 43.56
CA THR A 7 26.54 -10.15 42.83
C THR A 7 27.70 -10.77 42.01
N GLN A 8 27.50 -10.94 40.71
CA GLN A 8 28.58 -11.08 39.75
C GLN A 8 28.75 -9.79 38.94
N PRO A 9 29.97 -9.32 38.68
CA PRO A 9 30.23 -8.07 38.01
C PRO A 9 29.97 -8.17 36.51
N ILE A 10 29.17 -7.22 36.00
CA ILE A 10 28.93 -7.06 34.58
C ILE A 10 30.25 -6.69 33.89
N ARG A 11 30.75 -7.60 33.04
CA ARG A 11 31.86 -7.31 32.12
C ARG A 11 31.43 -6.20 31.14
N ARG A 12 32.16 -5.09 31.18
CA ARG A 12 32.02 -4.00 30.19
C ARG A 12 32.37 -4.57 28.80
N LEU A 13 31.37 -4.67 27.95
CA LEU A 13 31.57 -4.87 26.53
C LEU A 13 32.09 -3.56 25.91
N ALA A 14 33.12 -3.66 25.10
CA ALA A 14 33.72 -2.57 24.37
C ALA A 14 32.70 -1.94 23.40
N PRO A 15 32.77 -0.63 23.10
CA PRO A 15 31.84 0.03 22.24
C PRO A 15 32.01 -0.49 20.79
N PHE A 16 30.94 -1.09 20.26
CA PHE A 16 30.81 -1.31 18.81
C PHE A 16 30.93 0.03 18.09
N ARG A 17 31.96 0.19 17.25
CA ARG A 17 32.03 1.26 16.28
C ARG A 17 30.96 1.05 15.23
N THR A 18 29.80 1.66 15.40
CA THR A 18 28.81 1.81 14.34
C THR A 18 29.38 2.78 13.30
N THR A 19 29.73 2.24 12.15
CA THR A 19 29.95 3.03 10.94
C THR A 19 28.59 3.66 10.60
N VAL A 20 28.43 4.95 10.87
CA VAL A 20 27.25 5.71 10.53
C VAL A 20 27.27 5.88 9.00
N CYS A 21 26.48 5.08 8.28
CA CYS A 21 26.12 5.44 6.91
C CYS A 21 25.34 6.76 6.96
N ALA A 22 25.87 7.81 6.41
CA ALA A 22 25.18 9.07 6.25
C ALA A 22 23.93 8.83 5.39
N ALA A 23 22.76 9.25 5.88
CA ALA A 23 21.52 9.19 5.11
C ALA A 23 21.70 10.05 3.84
N PRO A 24 21.27 9.56 2.65
CA PRO A 24 21.36 10.34 1.42
C PRO A 24 20.54 11.64 1.53
N SER A 25 21.04 12.73 0.94
CA SER A 25 20.29 13.98 0.87
C SER A 25 19.07 13.84 -0.03
N ILE A 26 18.03 14.65 0.18
CA ILE A 26 16.80 14.64 -0.66
C ILE A 26 17.12 14.92 -2.12
N GLU A 27 18.14 15.73 -2.40
CA GLU A 27 18.65 15.92 -3.77
C GLU A 27 19.21 14.62 -4.34
N LEU A 28 19.88 13.81 -3.53
CA LEU A 28 20.36 12.49 -3.92
C LEU A 28 19.19 11.53 -4.17
N LEU A 29 18.16 11.55 -3.33
CA LEU A 29 16.94 10.76 -3.50
C LEU A 29 16.13 11.20 -4.73
N ARG A 30 16.02 12.51 -4.98
CA ARG A 30 15.42 13.04 -6.22
C ARG A 30 16.28 12.70 -7.45
N ALA A 31 17.59 12.83 -7.34
CA ALA A 31 18.52 12.43 -8.38
C ALA A 31 18.46 10.92 -8.63
N GLU A 32 18.39 10.09 -7.58
CA GLU A 32 18.21 8.64 -7.72
C GLU A 32 16.87 8.29 -8.36
N HIS A 33 15.79 8.99 -7.99
CA HIS A 33 14.48 8.78 -8.61
C HIS A 33 14.50 9.23 -10.08
N GLN A 34 15.03 10.40 -10.40
CA GLN A 34 15.23 10.87 -11.78
C GLN A 34 16.21 10.00 -12.56
N VAL A 35 17.31 9.57 -11.96
CA VAL A 35 18.26 8.64 -12.58
C VAL A 35 17.63 7.27 -12.82
N ARG A 36 16.81 6.76 -11.91
CA ARG A 36 16.02 5.54 -12.15
C ARG A 36 15.03 5.70 -13.30
N GLN A 37 14.34 6.85 -13.39
CA GLN A 37 13.47 7.17 -14.54
C GLN A 37 14.25 7.27 -15.85
N ILE A 38 15.43 7.92 -15.83
CA ILE A 38 16.30 8.09 -17.01
C ILE A 38 16.95 6.76 -17.40
N LEU A 39 17.38 5.94 -16.44
CA LEU A 39 17.95 4.62 -16.70
C LEU A 39 16.90 3.63 -17.21
N ARG A 40 15.65 3.71 -16.72
CA ARG A 40 14.51 2.96 -17.27
C ARG A 40 14.17 3.37 -18.70
N ALA A 41 14.39 4.65 -19.06
CA ALA A 41 14.19 5.16 -20.43
C ALA A 41 15.37 4.86 -21.39
N ALA A 42 16.52 4.40 -20.87
CA ALA A 42 17.77 4.23 -21.61
C ALA A 42 18.19 2.76 -21.84
N GLU A 43 17.40 1.77 -21.42
CA GLU A 43 17.70 0.38 -21.74
C GLU A 43 17.46 0.12 -23.25
N PRO A 44 18.47 -0.35 -24.01
CA PRO A 44 18.30 -0.59 -25.43
C PRO A 44 17.38 -1.77 -25.67
N CYS A 45 16.27 -1.51 -26.32
CA CYS A 45 15.34 -2.50 -26.85
C CYS A 45 16.09 -3.49 -27.74
N ASP A 46 16.38 -4.69 -27.25
CA ASP A 46 16.83 -5.80 -28.11
C ASP A 46 15.64 -6.23 -28.97
N LYS A 47 15.83 -6.11 -30.31
CA LYS A 47 14.82 -6.37 -31.36
C LYS A 47 14.50 -7.85 -31.49
N ARG A 48 14.00 -8.47 -30.44
CA ARG A 48 13.36 -9.80 -30.52
C ARG A 48 12.15 -9.76 -29.59
N GLY A 49 10.99 -9.42 -30.13
CA GLY A 49 9.61 -9.69 -29.67
C GLY A 49 9.34 -9.92 -28.17
N CYS A 50 10.02 -9.22 -27.28
CA CYS A 50 9.77 -9.24 -25.86
C CYS A 50 8.79 -8.08 -25.59
N THR A 51 7.51 -8.37 -25.45
CA THR A 51 6.58 -7.47 -24.76
C THR A 51 7.18 -7.23 -23.39
N MET A 52 7.65 -6.01 -23.12
CA MET A 52 8.14 -5.63 -21.80
C MET A 52 6.99 -5.92 -20.83
N ASN A 53 7.19 -6.90 -19.95
CA ASN A 53 6.23 -7.24 -18.92
C ASN A 53 6.26 -6.09 -17.91
N ASN A 54 5.25 -5.19 -17.97
CA ASN A 54 5.15 -4.01 -17.12
C ASN A 54 4.46 -4.34 -15.77
N ASN A 55 4.61 -5.60 -15.32
CA ASN A 55 4.00 -6.05 -14.09
C ASN A 55 4.82 -5.59 -12.88
N LYS A 56 4.19 -4.84 -11.98
CA LYS A 56 4.78 -4.44 -10.71
C LYS A 56 4.70 -5.54 -9.67
N ILE A 57 3.55 -6.22 -9.59
CA ILE A 57 3.33 -7.37 -8.72
C ILE A 57 2.80 -8.51 -9.58
N GLU A 58 3.36 -9.70 -9.36
CA GLU A 58 2.85 -10.94 -9.97
C GLU A 58 2.48 -11.93 -8.87
N ILE A 59 1.29 -12.51 -9.00
CA ILE A 59 0.75 -13.53 -8.09
C ILE A 59 0.55 -14.80 -8.89
N ARG A 60 1.07 -15.94 -8.41
CA ARG A 60 0.97 -17.24 -9.09
C ARG A 60 0.57 -18.34 -8.12
N ASN A 61 -0.55 -19.02 -8.44
CA ASN A 61 -1.10 -20.15 -7.68
C ASN A 61 -1.18 -19.88 -6.17
N MET A 62 -1.52 -18.64 -5.79
CA MET A 62 -1.55 -18.21 -4.41
C MET A 62 -2.78 -18.78 -3.70
N ASN A 63 -2.54 -19.51 -2.61
CA ASN A 63 -3.57 -20.00 -1.70
C ASN A 63 -3.33 -19.45 -0.30
N LEU A 64 -4.41 -19.14 0.43
CA LEU A 64 -4.33 -18.68 1.79
C LEU A 64 -5.31 -19.43 2.68
N HIS A 65 -4.80 -19.89 3.82
CA HIS A 65 -5.57 -20.57 4.85
C HIS A 65 -5.49 -19.83 6.18
N TYR A 66 -6.61 -19.78 6.90
CA TYR A 66 -6.68 -19.41 8.31
C TYR A 66 -7.02 -20.67 9.11
N GLY A 67 -6.00 -21.33 9.70
CA GLY A 67 -6.16 -22.68 10.23
C GLY A 67 -6.67 -23.63 9.14
N ASP A 68 -7.83 -24.26 9.37
CA ASP A 68 -8.44 -25.20 8.42
C ASP A 68 -9.31 -24.50 7.35
N PHE A 69 -9.57 -23.20 7.50
CA PHE A 69 -10.40 -22.46 6.54
C PHE A 69 -9.59 -21.98 5.35
N HIS A 70 -9.89 -22.48 4.16
CA HIS A 70 -9.30 -22.05 2.89
C HIS A 70 -9.97 -20.76 2.43
N ALA A 71 -9.30 -19.64 2.56
CA ALA A 71 -9.85 -18.30 2.36
C ALA A 71 -9.61 -17.73 0.96
N LEU A 72 -8.53 -18.14 0.29
CA LEU A 72 -8.23 -17.76 -1.10
C LEU A 72 -7.74 -18.99 -1.85
N HIS A 73 -8.26 -19.19 -3.07
CA HIS A 73 -8.08 -20.37 -3.87
C HIS A 73 -7.36 -20.05 -5.17
N ASP A 74 -6.13 -20.57 -5.33
CA ASP A 74 -5.35 -20.55 -6.57
C ASP A 74 -5.37 -19.20 -7.33
N ILE A 75 -5.10 -18.12 -6.60
CA ILE A 75 -5.12 -16.76 -7.16
C ILE A 75 -3.95 -16.56 -8.10
N ASN A 76 -4.25 -16.11 -9.34
CA ASN A 76 -3.30 -15.78 -10.39
C ASN A 76 -3.60 -14.38 -10.93
N LEU A 77 -2.77 -13.37 -10.64
CA LEU A 77 -3.05 -11.97 -10.95
C LEU A 77 -1.76 -11.22 -11.28
N ASP A 78 -1.82 -10.37 -12.29
CA ASP A 78 -0.79 -9.40 -12.64
C ASP A 78 -1.28 -7.99 -12.32
N ILE A 79 -0.51 -7.24 -11.55
CA ILE A 79 -0.75 -5.83 -11.23
C ILE A 79 0.30 -5.01 -11.96
N LYS A 80 -0.15 -4.18 -12.89
CA LYS A 80 0.74 -3.38 -13.74
C LYS A 80 1.25 -2.14 -13.02
N GLU A 81 2.47 -1.73 -13.39
CA GLU A 81 3.09 -0.52 -12.85
C GLU A 81 2.32 0.74 -13.28
N ASN A 82 2.13 1.68 -12.32
CA ASN A 82 1.44 2.96 -12.54
C ASN A 82 0.00 2.83 -13.07
N GLU A 83 -0.67 1.73 -12.73
CA GLU A 83 -2.10 1.53 -12.95
C GLU A 83 -2.84 1.40 -11.62
N ILE A 84 -4.16 1.60 -11.66
CA ILE A 84 -5.07 1.36 -10.54
C ILE A 84 -5.77 0.04 -10.77
N THR A 85 -5.48 -0.96 -9.94
CA THR A 85 -6.19 -2.24 -9.93
C THR A 85 -7.24 -2.24 -8.82
N ALA A 86 -8.51 -2.41 -9.15
CA ALA A 86 -9.59 -2.53 -8.18
C ALA A 86 -9.97 -3.98 -7.92
N PHE A 87 -10.16 -4.34 -6.65
CA PHE A 87 -10.75 -5.61 -6.23
C PHE A 87 -12.20 -5.37 -5.83
N ILE A 88 -13.15 -5.99 -6.54
CA ILE A 88 -14.60 -5.92 -6.27
C ILE A 88 -15.16 -7.28 -5.90
N GLY A 89 -16.35 -7.29 -5.29
CA GLY A 89 -17.04 -8.51 -4.89
C GLY A 89 -17.77 -8.35 -3.54
N PRO A 90 -18.59 -9.31 -3.13
CA PRO A 90 -19.35 -9.26 -1.88
C PRO A 90 -18.44 -9.23 -0.64
N SER A 91 -18.99 -8.82 0.49
CA SER A 91 -18.25 -8.82 1.76
C SER A 91 -17.82 -10.25 2.13
N GLY A 92 -16.60 -10.39 2.64
CA GLY A 92 -16.07 -11.68 3.08
C GLY A 92 -15.51 -12.58 1.96
N CYS A 93 -15.50 -12.16 0.69
CA CYS A 93 -15.00 -12.99 -0.41
C CYS A 93 -13.46 -13.01 -0.56
N GLY A 94 -12.68 -12.42 0.37
CA GLY A 94 -11.22 -12.53 0.37
C GLY A 94 -10.44 -11.32 -0.14
N LYS A 95 -11.07 -10.24 -0.64
CA LYS A 95 -10.39 -9.05 -1.21
C LYS A 95 -9.36 -8.41 -0.29
N SER A 96 -9.77 -8.05 0.93
CA SER A 96 -8.87 -7.45 1.93
C SER A 96 -7.81 -8.44 2.41
N THR A 97 -8.12 -9.75 2.39
CA THR A 97 -7.16 -10.81 2.69
C THR A 97 -6.05 -10.83 1.63
N LEU A 98 -6.40 -10.80 0.34
CA LEU A 98 -5.43 -10.72 -0.74
C LEU A 98 -4.63 -9.41 -0.66
N LEU A 99 -5.31 -8.27 -0.50
CA LEU A 99 -4.65 -6.97 -0.38
C LEU A 99 -3.57 -6.96 0.70
N ARG A 100 -3.89 -7.50 1.90
CA ARG A 100 -2.97 -7.61 3.04
C ARG A 100 -1.85 -8.62 2.84
N SER A 101 -1.98 -9.55 1.91
CA SER A 101 -0.91 -10.47 1.55
C SER A 101 0.21 -9.76 0.80
N LEU A 102 -0.11 -8.70 0.02
CA LEU A 102 0.87 -7.97 -0.80
C LEU A 102 1.92 -7.19 0.03
N ASN A 103 1.63 -6.89 1.30
CA ASN A 103 2.58 -6.25 2.23
C ASN A 103 2.86 -7.08 3.48
N ARG A 104 2.49 -8.37 3.46
CA ARG A 104 2.71 -9.32 4.54
C ARG A 104 2.04 -8.93 5.87
N MET A 105 0.92 -8.18 5.82
CA MET A 105 0.14 -7.90 7.03
C MET A 105 -0.54 -9.15 7.59
N ASN A 106 -0.80 -10.16 6.76
CA ASN A 106 -1.37 -11.43 7.21
C ASN A 106 -0.40 -12.25 8.08
N ASP A 107 0.91 -11.96 8.07
CA ASP A 107 1.89 -12.54 9.01
C ASP A 107 1.56 -12.23 10.49
N LEU A 108 0.72 -11.21 10.74
CA LEU A 108 0.27 -10.83 12.08
C LEU A 108 -0.97 -11.62 12.54
N VAL A 109 -1.56 -12.43 11.67
CA VAL A 109 -2.73 -13.25 11.97
C VAL A 109 -2.28 -14.65 12.32
N GLU A 110 -2.67 -15.12 13.51
CA GLU A 110 -2.35 -16.48 13.96
C GLU A 110 -2.90 -17.53 13.01
N ASN A 111 -2.12 -18.57 12.76
CA ASN A 111 -2.48 -19.70 11.88
C ASN A 111 -2.80 -19.28 10.43
N CYS A 112 -2.25 -18.15 9.95
CA CYS A 112 -2.32 -17.77 8.55
C CYS A 112 -1.20 -18.47 7.77
N HIS A 113 -1.56 -19.27 6.77
CA HIS A 113 -0.62 -19.98 5.91
C HIS A 113 -0.87 -19.59 4.45
N ILE A 114 0.20 -19.12 3.80
CA ILE A 114 0.18 -18.70 2.40
C ILE A 114 1.12 -19.62 1.61
N THR A 115 0.63 -20.13 0.47
CA THR A 115 1.41 -20.90 -0.50
C THR A 115 1.30 -20.26 -1.88
N GLY A 116 2.12 -20.70 -2.83
CA GLY A 116 2.26 -20.04 -4.13
C GLY A 116 3.31 -18.93 -4.08
N ASP A 117 3.39 -18.11 -5.13
CA ASP A 117 4.41 -17.09 -5.27
C ASP A 117 3.76 -15.70 -5.41
N ILE A 118 4.28 -14.73 -4.67
CA ILE A 118 3.95 -13.31 -4.85
C ILE A 118 5.28 -12.58 -5.03
N THR A 119 5.44 -11.90 -6.15
CA THR A 119 6.67 -11.15 -6.46
C THR A 119 6.39 -9.66 -6.61
N LEU A 120 7.33 -8.84 -6.19
CA LEU A 120 7.38 -7.40 -6.42
C LEU A 120 8.66 -7.10 -7.22
N ASP A 121 8.53 -6.58 -8.44
CA ASP A 121 9.63 -6.42 -9.39
C ASP A 121 10.43 -7.72 -9.59
N GLY A 122 9.74 -8.85 -9.69
CA GLY A 122 10.35 -10.19 -9.86
C GLY A 122 11.00 -10.77 -8.59
N GLN A 123 10.97 -10.07 -7.45
CA GLN A 123 11.50 -10.56 -6.18
C GLN A 123 10.38 -11.13 -5.32
N ASP A 124 10.52 -12.38 -4.89
CA ASP A 124 9.55 -13.04 -4.00
C ASP A 124 9.48 -12.30 -2.65
N ILE A 125 8.28 -11.88 -2.25
CA ILE A 125 8.07 -11.10 -1.03
C ILE A 125 8.00 -11.97 0.24
N TYR A 126 7.87 -13.29 0.10
CA TYR A 126 7.83 -14.24 1.23
C TYR A 126 9.17 -14.95 1.45
N ARG A 127 9.99 -15.10 0.40
CA ARG A 127 11.30 -15.77 0.47
C ARG A 127 12.42 -14.74 0.48
N ASN A 128 13.26 -14.77 1.53
CA ASN A 128 14.45 -13.91 1.68
C ASN A 128 14.18 -12.40 1.56
N CYS A 129 13.00 -11.95 1.98
CA CYS A 129 12.60 -10.55 1.95
C CYS A 129 12.57 -9.93 3.37
N ASP A 130 13.23 -8.81 3.55
CA ASP A 130 13.06 -7.98 4.76
C ASP A 130 11.68 -7.31 4.76
N VAL A 131 10.83 -7.71 5.71
CA VAL A 131 9.46 -7.21 5.84
C VAL A 131 9.41 -5.70 6.04
N ASN A 132 10.39 -5.10 6.72
CA ASN A 132 10.42 -3.66 6.95
C ASN A 132 10.72 -2.90 5.64
N LEU A 133 11.65 -3.43 4.86
CA LEU A 133 11.93 -2.88 3.52
C LEU A 133 10.75 -3.06 2.57
N LEU A 134 10.09 -4.23 2.60
CA LEU A 134 8.88 -4.46 1.83
C LEU A 134 7.79 -3.43 2.20
N ARG A 135 7.50 -3.25 3.49
CA ARG A 135 6.46 -2.31 3.97
C ARG A 135 6.81 -0.85 3.73
N LYS A 136 8.08 -0.51 3.50
CA LYS A 136 8.48 0.80 3.01
C LYS A 136 8.10 0.97 1.53
N ARG A 137 8.31 -0.07 0.69
CA ARG A 137 7.97 -0.05 -0.74
C ARG A 137 6.48 -0.20 -0.99
N VAL A 138 5.75 -0.90 -0.12
CA VAL A 138 4.32 -1.20 -0.25
C VAL A 138 3.56 -0.60 0.93
N GLY A 139 3.13 0.65 0.76
CA GLY A 139 2.34 1.40 1.75
C GLY A 139 0.90 0.89 1.83
N MET A 140 0.21 1.15 2.95
CA MET A 140 -1.18 0.75 3.14
C MET A 140 -2.02 1.83 3.82
N VAL A 141 -3.23 2.01 3.28
CA VAL A 141 -4.30 2.84 3.83
C VAL A 141 -5.47 1.95 4.21
N PHE A 142 -5.92 2.05 5.45
CA PHE A 142 -6.97 1.20 6.00
C PHE A 142 -8.37 1.78 5.78
N GLN A 143 -9.38 0.92 5.87
CA GLN A 143 -10.79 1.25 5.72
C GLN A 143 -11.24 2.36 6.70
N LYS A 144 -10.90 2.22 7.98
CA LYS A 144 -11.15 3.26 8.98
C LYS A 144 -9.93 4.15 9.10
N PRO A 145 -10.11 5.49 9.04
CA PRO A 145 -9.02 6.40 9.35
C PRO A 145 -8.38 6.04 10.69
N ASN A 146 -7.08 5.90 10.72
CA ASN A 146 -6.32 5.50 11.90
C ASN A 146 -5.11 6.41 12.16
N PRO A 147 -5.29 7.73 12.21
CA PRO A 147 -4.18 8.59 12.57
C PRO A 147 -3.70 8.27 13.99
N PHE A 148 -2.40 8.36 14.21
CA PHE A 148 -1.85 8.19 15.55
C PHE A 148 -2.32 9.31 16.49
N PRO A 149 -2.43 9.08 17.81
CA PRO A 149 -2.84 10.10 18.78
C PRO A 149 -1.71 11.12 19.02
N MET A 150 -1.29 11.79 17.97
CA MET A 150 -0.25 12.82 17.94
C MET A 150 -0.62 13.92 16.95
N SER A 151 0.26 14.92 16.78
CA SER A 151 0.03 16.04 15.88
C SER A 151 -0.08 15.56 14.41
N ILE A 152 -0.65 16.41 13.54
CA ILE A 152 -0.66 16.18 12.09
C ILE A 152 0.79 16.03 11.60
N TYR A 153 1.67 16.94 11.99
CA TYR A 153 3.09 16.89 11.66
C TYR A 153 3.74 15.57 12.05
N ASP A 154 3.56 15.14 13.31
CA ASP A 154 4.20 13.93 13.81
C ASP A 154 3.64 12.66 13.19
N ASN A 155 2.37 12.64 12.77
CA ASN A 155 1.81 11.54 11.99
C ASN A 155 2.58 11.33 10.68
N ILE A 156 2.86 12.42 9.94
CA ILE A 156 3.54 12.34 8.65
C ILE A 156 5.04 12.07 8.85
N ALA A 157 5.67 12.75 9.81
CA ALA A 157 7.10 12.61 10.09
C ALA A 157 7.46 11.26 10.75
N TYR A 158 6.49 10.47 11.20
CA TYR A 158 6.72 9.23 11.93
C TYR A 158 7.52 8.21 11.11
N GLY A 159 7.06 7.88 9.89
CA GLY A 159 7.73 6.95 8.99
C GLY A 159 9.16 7.40 8.66
N PRO A 160 9.36 8.60 8.11
CA PRO A 160 10.70 9.14 7.83
C PRO A 160 11.65 9.09 9.03
N ARG A 161 11.19 9.44 10.23
CA ARG A 161 12.01 9.36 11.45
C ARG A 161 12.42 7.92 11.79
N THR A 162 11.50 6.96 11.68
CA THR A 162 11.83 5.54 11.94
C THR A 162 12.79 4.98 10.90
N HIS A 163 12.79 5.54 9.69
CA HIS A 163 13.75 5.23 8.63
C HIS A 163 15.07 6.02 8.74
N GLY A 164 15.30 6.74 9.86
CA GLY A 164 16.58 7.36 10.19
C GLY A 164 16.74 8.81 9.75
N ILE A 165 15.72 9.48 9.19
CA ILE A 165 15.77 10.90 8.85
C ILE A 165 15.68 11.73 10.14
N LYS A 166 16.77 12.42 10.50
CA LYS A 166 16.87 13.24 11.72
C LYS A 166 16.88 14.75 11.44
N SER A 167 17.19 15.14 10.21
CA SER A 167 17.23 16.55 9.82
C SER A 167 15.83 17.16 9.84
N ARG A 168 15.66 18.24 10.63
CA ARG A 168 14.38 18.92 10.72
C ARG A 168 13.95 19.52 9.38
N VAL A 169 14.91 20.10 8.64
CA VAL A 169 14.64 20.69 7.33
C VAL A 169 14.10 19.65 6.35
N GLN A 170 14.70 18.45 6.32
CA GLN A 170 14.23 17.34 5.48
C GLN A 170 12.85 16.85 5.91
N LEU A 171 12.60 16.76 7.22
CA LEU A 171 11.28 16.35 7.73
C LEU A 171 10.20 17.39 7.40
N ASP A 172 10.51 18.68 7.52
CA ASP A 172 9.58 19.77 7.17
C ASP A 172 9.21 19.70 5.68
N GLU A 173 10.19 19.47 4.79
CA GLU A 173 9.97 19.30 3.34
C GLU A 173 9.14 18.04 3.02
N ILE A 174 9.43 16.90 3.65
CA ILE A 174 8.67 15.66 3.46
C ILE A 174 7.23 15.86 3.92
N VAL A 175 7.01 16.47 5.10
CA VAL A 175 5.68 16.73 5.64
C VAL A 175 4.88 17.61 4.70
N GLU A 176 5.43 18.72 4.25
CA GLU A 176 4.77 19.64 3.33
C GLU A 176 4.43 18.94 2.00
N THR A 177 5.40 18.25 1.41
CA THR A 177 5.21 17.54 0.13
C THR A 177 4.16 16.45 0.24
N SER A 178 4.19 15.64 1.31
CA SER A 178 3.22 14.56 1.51
C SER A 178 1.80 15.08 1.73
N LEU A 179 1.64 16.18 2.49
CA LEU A 179 0.33 16.81 2.70
C LEU A 179 -0.20 17.46 1.41
N LYS A 180 0.67 18.05 0.56
CA LYS A 180 0.31 18.55 -0.77
C LYS A 180 -0.14 17.42 -1.69
N ARG A 181 0.63 16.33 -1.76
CA ARG A 181 0.28 15.14 -2.56
C ARG A 181 -1.04 14.51 -2.09
N ALA A 182 -1.35 14.54 -0.79
CA ALA A 182 -2.62 14.07 -0.25
C ALA A 182 -3.77 15.12 -0.34
N ALA A 183 -3.58 16.21 -1.06
CA ALA A 183 -4.55 17.30 -1.27
C ALA A 183 -5.15 17.85 0.04
N ILE A 184 -4.35 17.95 1.13
CA ILE A 184 -4.83 18.44 2.43
C ILE A 184 -3.96 19.58 3.02
N TRP A 185 -2.91 19.98 2.32
CA TRP A 185 -1.99 21.02 2.79
C TRP A 185 -2.70 22.32 3.15
N GLU A 186 -3.55 22.84 2.27
CA GLU A 186 -4.24 24.12 2.49
C GLU A 186 -5.16 24.10 3.72
N GLU A 187 -5.70 22.94 4.08
CA GLU A 187 -6.57 22.77 5.24
C GLU A 187 -5.76 22.60 6.56
N THR A 188 -4.45 22.27 6.48
CA THR A 188 -3.66 21.86 7.64
C THR A 188 -2.43 22.71 7.91
N LYS A 189 -1.92 23.47 6.94
CA LYS A 189 -0.64 24.21 7.02
C LYS A 189 -0.51 25.09 8.25
N ASP A 190 -1.60 25.76 8.69
CA ASP A 190 -1.60 26.65 9.85
C ASP A 190 -1.81 25.89 11.18
N ASN A 191 -2.08 24.59 11.13
CA ASN A 191 -2.51 23.77 12.24
C ASN A 191 -1.72 22.46 12.41
N LEU A 192 -0.50 22.38 11.86
CA LEU A 192 0.31 21.15 11.86
C LEU A 192 0.57 20.56 13.26
N LYS A 193 0.54 21.39 14.29
CA LYS A 193 0.73 20.97 15.69
C LYS A 193 -0.56 20.47 16.36
N LYS A 194 -1.73 20.64 15.74
CA LYS A 194 -2.98 20.12 16.28
C LYS A 194 -3.02 18.60 16.20
N SER A 195 -3.78 17.99 17.11
CA SER A 195 -4.01 16.53 17.07
C SER A 195 -4.72 16.13 15.77
N ALA A 196 -4.20 15.12 15.10
CA ALA A 196 -4.82 14.57 13.91
C ALA A 196 -6.22 13.97 14.19
N LEU A 197 -6.47 13.52 15.43
CA LEU A 197 -7.78 13.01 15.86
C LEU A 197 -8.87 14.09 15.92
N SER A 198 -8.51 15.38 15.97
CA SER A 198 -9.47 16.49 15.98
C SER A 198 -10.01 16.86 14.59
N MET A 199 -9.51 16.23 13.54
CA MET A 199 -9.88 16.48 12.16
C MET A 199 -11.14 15.69 11.77
N SER A 200 -11.85 16.13 10.71
CA SER A 200 -12.99 15.37 10.17
C SER A 200 -12.56 14.01 9.60
N GLY A 201 -13.49 13.07 9.44
CA GLY A 201 -13.18 11.72 8.93
C GLY A 201 -12.45 11.74 7.58
N GLY A 202 -12.92 12.54 6.63
CA GLY A 202 -12.25 12.69 5.33
C GLY A 202 -10.88 13.35 5.42
N GLN A 203 -10.68 14.30 6.35
CA GLN A 203 -9.38 14.88 6.62
C GLN A 203 -8.44 13.87 7.27
N GLN A 204 -8.93 13.09 8.25
CA GLN A 204 -8.14 12.03 8.87
C GLN A 204 -7.69 10.99 7.84
N GLN A 205 -8.56 10.60 6.90
CA GLN A 205 -8.21 9.66 5.84
C GLN A 205 -7.11 10.22 4.94
N ARG A 206 -7.21 11.49 4.51
CA ARG A 206 -6.16 12.13 3.72
C ARG A 206 -4.85 12.30 4.51
N ILE A 207 -4.89 12.50 5.82
CA ILE A 207 -3.70 12.48 6.69
C ILE A 207 -3.08 11.07 6.71
N CYS A 208 -3.89 10.01 6.77
CA CYS A 208 -3.38 8.63 6.70
C CYS A 208 -2.77 8.31 5.33
N ILE A 209 -3.33 8.84 4.24
CA ILE A 209 -2.74 8.77 2.90
C ILE A 209 -1.40 9.52 2.88
N ALA A 210 -1.35 10.78 3.37
CA ALA A 210 -0.11 11.56 3.46
C ALA A 210 0.97 10.83 4.28
N ARG A 211 0.60 10.18 5.38
CA ARG A 211 1.50 9.37 6.20
C ARG A 211 2.08 8.20 5.42
N ALA A 212 1.28 7.52 4.61
CA ALA A 212 1.76 6.43 3.77
C ALA A 212 2.72 6.95 2.67
N LEU A 213 2.37 8.07 2.03
CA LEU A 213 3.18 8.71 0.98
C LEU A 213 4.53 9.24 1.52
N ALA A 214 4.60 9.63 2.80
CA ALA A 214 5.84 10.13 3.42
C ALA A 214 6.96 9.08 3.48
N ALA A 215 6.64 7.80 3.38
CA ALA A 215 7.63 6.73 3.26
C ALA A 215 8.18 6.57 1.83
N ASP A 216 7.65 7.32 0.86
CA ASP A 216 7.95 7.24 -0.58
C ASP A 216 7.79 5.80 -1.11
N PRO A 217 6.58 5.21 -1.02
CA PRO A 217 6.33 3.85 -1.47
C PRO A 217 6.34 3.77 -3.00
N GLU A 218 6.42 2.56 -3.55
CA GLU A 218 6.25 2.27 -4.98
C GLU A 218 4.82 1.81 -5.29
N VAL A 219 4.22 1.13 -4.30
CA VAL A 219 2.84 0.62 -4.36
C VAL A 219 2.05 1.15 -3.18
N LEU A 220 0.82 1.59 -3.41
CA LEU A 220 -0.09 2.01 -2.36
C LEU A 220 -1.34 1.13 -2.36
N LEU A 221 -1.52 0.38 -1.28
CA LEU A 221 -2.67 -0.46 -1.04
C LEU A 221 -3.75 0.34 -0.30
N MET A 222 -5.01 0.25 -0.76
CA MET A 222 -6.14 0.95 -0.17
C MET A 222 -7.28 -0.02 0.12
N ASP A 223 -7.56 -0.27 1.39
CA ASP A 223 -8.65 -1.14 1.83
C ASP A 223 -9.91 -0.30 2.08
N GLU A 224 -10.84 -0.24 1.10
CA GLU A 224 -12.10 0.53 1.16
C GLU A 224 -11.93 1.98 1.67
N PRO A 225 -11.07 2.81 1.06
CA PRO A 225 -10.62 4.09 1.66
C PRO A 225 -11.72 5.14 1.81
N THR A 226 -12.90 4.91 1.23
CA THR A 226 -14.03 5.89 1.22
C THR A 226 -15.29 5.39 1.91
N SER A 227 -15.32 4.13 2.38
CA SER A 227 -16.54 3.48 2.89
C SER A 227 -17.19 4.18 4.10
N ALA A 228 -16.42 4.92 4.89
CA ALA A 228 -16.90 5.64 6.08
C ALA A 228 -17.00 7.16 5.85
N LEU A 229 -16.97 7.64 4.60
CA LEU A 229 -16.90 9.05 4.27
C LEU A 229 -18.18 9.57 3.61
N ASP A 230 -18.39 10.88 3.74
CA ASP A 230 -19.44 11.58 3.02
C ASP A 230 -19.10 11.71 1.52
N PRO A 231 -20.10 11.99 0.65
CA PRO A 231 -19.90 12.05 -0.80
C PRO A 231 -18.85 13.08 -1.25
N ILE A 232 -18.75 14.22 -0.55
CA ILE A 232 -17.77 15.27 -0.90
C ILE A 232 -16.34 14.79 -0.59
N SER A 233 -16.14 14.18 0.57
CA SER A 233 -14.86 13.60 0.97
C SER A 233 -14.49 12.42 0.06
N THR A 234 -15.47 11.61 -0.35
CA THR A 234 -15.28 10.51 -1.30
C THR A 234 -14.76 11.03 -2.64
N ALA A 235 -15.41 12.04 -3.24
CA ALA A 235 -14.97 12.64 -4.48
C ALA A 235 -13.53 13.16 -4.41
N LYS A 236 -13.16 13.84 -3.32
CA LYS A 236 -11.78 14.33 -3.11
C LYS A 236 -10.76 13.19 -3.06
N ILE A 237 -11.12 12.02 -2.52
CA ILE A 237 -10.22 10.86 -2.50
C ILE A 237 -10.14 10.20 -3.88
N GLU A 238 -11.23 10.14 -4.63
CA GLU A 238 -11.23 9.64 -6.00
C GLU A 238 -10.32 10.49 -6.90
N ASP A 239 -10.46 11.82 -6.84
CA ASP A 239 -9.58 12.75 -7.57
C ASP A 239 -8.11 12.57 -7.16
N LEU A 240 -7.86 12.41 -5.86
CA LEU A 240 -6.53 12.16 -5.33
C LEU A 240 -5.93 10.84 -5.85
N VAL A 241 -6.70 9.76 -5.89
CA VAL A 241 -6.27 8.46 -6.40
C VAL A 241 -5.86 8.55 -7.86
N LEU A 242 -6.62 9.26 -8.70
CA LEU A 242 -6.29 9.51 -10.10
C LEU A 242 -5.01 10.34 -10.28
N GLU A 243 -4.75 11.30 -9.39
CA GLU A 243 -3.48 12.04 -9.38
C GLU A 243 -2.30 11.17 -8.97
N LEU A 244 -2.46 10.36 -7.92
CA LEU A 244 -1.41 9.49 -7.39
C LEU A 244 -0.97 8.40 -8.38
N LYS A 245 -1.86 7.95 -9.27
CA LYS A 245 -1.57 6.97 -10.31
C LYS A 245 -0.36 7.37 -11.18
N LYS A 246 -0.11 8.66 -11.36
CA LYS A 246 1.01 9.16 -12.19
C LYS A 246 2.38 8.73 -11.66
N ASP A 247 2.48 8.57 -10.34
CA ASP A 247 3.74 8.29 -9.65
C ASP A 247 3.76 6.94 -8.95
N TYR A 248 2.59 6.34 -8.68
CA TYR A 248 2.44 5.14 -7.85
C TYR A 248 1.59 4.07 -8.53
N THR A 249 1.91 2.82 -8.26
CA THR A 249 1.00 1.69 -8.53
C THR A 249 -0.03 1.59 -7.41
N LEU A 250 -1.30 1.52 -7.74
CA LEU A 250 -2.38 1.54 -6.76
C LEU A 250 -3.18 0.24 -6.81
N VAL A 251 -3.45 -0.34 -5.64
CA VAL A 251 -4.37 -1.48 -5.52
C VAL A 251 -5.46 -1.11 -4.52
N MET A 252 -6.69 -1.12 -4.94
CA MET A 252 -7.82 -0.67 -4.13
C MET A 252 -8.89 -1.75 -3.98
N VAL A 253 -9.31 -2.03 -2.75
CA VAL A 253 -10.52 -2.77 -2.48
C VAL A 253 -11.69 -1.79 -2.41
N THR A 254 -12.78 -2.08 -3.10
CA THR A 254 -14.03 -1.34 -2.98
C THR A 254 -15.24 -2.24 -3.16
N HIS A 255 -16.30 -1.96 -2.44
CA HIS A 255 -17.63 -2.56 -2.66
C HIS A 255 -18.53 -1.66 -3.53
N ASN A 256 -18.06 -0.45 -3.89
CA ASN A 256 -18.77 0.49 -4.73
C ASN A 256 -18.31 0.33 -6.20
N MET A 257 -19.16 -0.32 -7.02
CA MET A 257 -18.89 -0.56 -8.43
C MET A 257 -18.72 0.73 -9.23
N GLN A 258 -19.51 1.77 -8.91
CA GLN A 258 -19.39 3.07 -9.57
C GLN A 258 -18.03 3.72 -9.29
N GLN A 259 -17.49 3.55 -8.08
CA GLN A 259 -16.14 4.01 -7.75
C GLN A 259 -15.09 3.26 -8.57
N ALA A 260 -15.16 1.91 -8.61
CA ALA A 260 -14.25 1.12 -9.42
C ALA A 260 -14.27 1.58 -10.88
N THR A 261 -15.47 1.75 -11.48
CA THR A 261 -15.62 2.21 -12.87
C THR A 261 -15.01 3.59 -13.12
N ARG A 262 -15.04 4.51 -12.13
CA ARG A 262 -14.48 5.86 -12.30
C ARG A 262 -12.97 5.94 -12.18
N VAL A 263 -12.36 5.10 -11.35
CA VAL A 263 -10.96 5.31 -10.96
C VAL A 263 -10.00 4.22 -11.41
N SER A 264 -10.46 2.96 -11.62
CA SER A 264 -9.54 1.87 -11.92
C SER A 264 -9.34 1.64 -13.42
N ASP A 265 -8.14 1.15 -13.76
CA ASP A 265 -7.78 0.69 -15.10
C ASP A 265 -8.13 -0.79 -15.27
N THR A 266 -7.79 -1.59 -14.29
CA THR A 266 -8.06 -3.03 -14.24
C THR A 266 -8.95 -3.34 -13.05
N THR A 267 -9.94 -4.21 -13.23
CA THR A 267 -10.81 -4.67 -12.16
C THR A 267 -10.78 -6.18 -12.06
N ALA A 268 -10.62 -6.71 -10.83
CA ALA A 268 -10.71 -8.12 -10.51
C ALA A 268 -11.93 -8.39 -9.65
N PHE A 269 -12.79 -9.31 -10.08
CA PHE A 269 -13.99 -9.73 -9.35
C PHE A 269 -13.72 -10.98 -8.54
N PHE A 270 -14.05 -10.92 -7.24
CA PHE A 270 -13.87 -12.01 -6.28
C PHE A 270 -15.20 -12.53 -5.75
N LEU A 271 -15.29 -13.85 -5.61
CA LEU A 271 -16.44 -14.54 -5.04
C LEU A 271 -16.00 -15.76 -4.24
N LEU A 272 -16.36 -15.83 -2.95
CA LEU A 272 -16.12 -16.98 -2.07
C LEU A 272 -14.67 -17.52 -2.06
N GLY A 273 -13.70 -16.63 -2.15
CA GLY A 273 -12.27 -16.99 -2.14
C GLY A 273 -11.65 -17.19 -3.53
N ASP A 274 -12.47 -17.26 -4.57
CA ASP A 274 -12.02 -17.38 -5.96
C ASP A 274 -11.92 -16.01 -6.64
N MET A 275 -10.90 -15.81 -7.49
CA MET A 275 -10.89 -14.73 -8.46
C MET A 275 -11.61 -15.21 -9.74
N ILE A 276 -12.81 -14.67 -9.96
CA ILE A 276 -13.71 -15.14 -11.03
C ILE A 276 -13.30 -14.57 -12.38
N GLU A 277 -13.01 -13.28 -12.42
CA GLU A 277 -12.69 -12.55 -13.64
C GLU A 277 -11.77 -11.38 -13.35
N VAL A 278 -10.82 -11.12 -14.23
CA VAL A 278 -9.98 -9.92 -14.22
C VAL A 278 -9.85 -9.42 -15.64
N ASP A 279 -10.15 -8.16 -15.88
CA ASP A 279 -10.03 -7.52 -17.19
C ASP A 279 -9.86 -5.99 -17.03
N ASP A 280 -9.66 -5.30 -18.16
CA ASP A 280 -9.85 -3.87 -18.25
C ASP A 280 -11.20 -3.48 -17.65
N THR A 281 -11.21 -2.41 -16.86
CA THR A 281 -12.40 -2.01 -16.10
C THR A 281 -13.60 -1.73 -16.99
N GLU A 282 -13.40 -1.00 -18.10
CA GLU A 282 -14.49 -0.68 -19.03
C GLU A 282 -15.09 -1.95 -19.63
N LYS A 283 -14.24 -2.92 -20.01
CA LYS A 283 -14.65 -4.19 -20.58
C LYS A 283 -15.40 -5.05 -19.57
N LEU A 284 -14.87 -5.19 -18.34
CA LEU A 284 -15.48 -5.99 -17.28
C LEU A 284 -16.87 -5.50 -16.90
N PHE A 285 -17.09 -4.17 -16.88
CA PHE A 285 -18.40 -3.58 -16.54
C PHE A 285 -19.37 -3.51 -17.71
N SER A 286 -18.90 -3.45 -18.97
CA SER A 286 -19.77 -3.38 -20.15
C SER A 286 -20.08 -4.75 -20.75
N MET A 287 -19.13 -5.68 -20.72
CA MET A 287 -19.20 -6.97 -21.39
C MET A 287 -18.44 -8.06 -20.63
N PRO A 288 -18.88 -8.40 -19.40
CA PRO A 288 -18.26 -9.44 -18.60
C PRO A 288 -18.29 -10.80 -19.30
N SER A 289 -17.24 -11.58 -19.15
CA SER A 289 -17.09 -12.88 -19.78
C SER A 289 -17.71 -14.00 -18.92
N ASP A 290 -17.76 -13.82 -17.59
CA ASP A 290 -18.35 -14.79 -16.66
C ASP A 290 -19.74 -14.31 -16.21
N LYS A 291 -20.71 -15.23 -16.25
CA LYS A 291 -22.08 -14.93 -15.86
C LYS A 291 -22.21 -14.49 -14.39
N ARG A 292 -21.34 -14.99 -13.50
CA ARG A 292 -21.34 -14.59 -12.08
C ARG A 292 -20.94 -13.12 -11.93
N THR A 293 -20.03 -12.64 -12.78
CA THR A 293 -19.66 -11.22 -12.86
C THR A 293 -20.83 -10.38 -13.34
N GLU A 294 -21.52 -10.82 -14.41
CA GLU A 294 -22.72 -10.15 -14.93
C GLU A 294 -23.84 -10.06 -13.88
N ASP A 295 -24.13 -11.18 -13.20
CA ASP A 295 -25.15 -11.24 -12.15
C ASP A 295 -24.80 -10.30 -10.98
N TYR A 296 -23.51 -10.21 -10.59
CA TYR A 296 -23.07 -9.31 -9.54
C TYR A 296 -23.22 -7.83 -9.96
N ILE A 297 -22.76 -7.45 -11.16
CA ILE A 297 -22.81 -6.06 -11.67
C ILE A 297 -24.25 -5.61 -11.84
N THR A 298 -25.15 -6.50 -12.30
CA THR A 298 -26.57 -6.16 -12.53
C THR A 298 -27.44 -6.26 -11.27
N GLY A 299 -26.85 -6.60 -10.12
CA GLY A 299 -27.59 -6.75 -8.85
C GLY A 299 -28.53 -7.96 -8.80
N ARG A 300 -28.34 -8.94 -9.68
CA ARG A 300 -29.11 -10.22 -9.71
C ARG A 300 -28.48 -11.29 -8.86
N PHE A 301 -27.53 -10.91 -8.04
CA PHE A 301 -26.78 -11.78 -7.17
C PHE A 301 -27.57 -12.04 -5.88
N GLY A 302 -28.10 -13.26 -5.72
CA GLY A 302 -28.88 -13.68 -4.56
C GLY A 302 -29.23 -15.16 -4.61
#